data_a366a94b7d5145640cb9a2d0a7d54f9e
#
_entry.id   a366a94b7d5145640cb9a2d0a7d54f9e
#
_cell.length_a   1.000
_cell.length_b   1.000
_cell.length_c   1.000
_cell.angle_alpha   90.00
_cell.angle_beta   90.00
_cell.angle_gamma   90.00
#
_symmetry.space_group_name_H-M   'P 1'
#
loop_
_entity.id
_entity.type
_entity.pdbx_description
1 polymer ?
#
loop_
_entity_poly.entity_id
_entity_poly.type
_entity_poly.pdbx_seq_one_letter_code
_entity_poly.pdbx_strand_id
1 'polypeptide(L)'
;MSRPPADPTTPRFSVEHDTEPGETLIAGFSSFGLAGLTAVDYLVDDLDLAETGHVRIDGAPSITPFTKGTPRHPIRLYTDSGRDVTVLVAEQFVPPFLGELLADALLDWTEANGVEEIAILAGVPVAHGPDAHRTFHVATEDYRAARLDDGPDVPAMESGFLDGANAGLLERGLDSPLGVGVFVTPVHAQAPDVDAAVRLVDTANAIYDLGVDAAPLEAFAREIRRRYEDLAERIEEREPEGSYDRMYM
;
A
#
# COMPACT_ATOMS: atom_id res chain seq x y z
N MET A 1 -27.46 -17.64 -17.94
CA MET A 1 -27.19 -18.83 -17.10
C MET A 1 -27.10 -18.32 -15.66
N SER A 2 -27.97 -18.82 -14.76
CA SER A 2 -27.94 -18.38 -13.34
C SER A 2 -26.65 -18.88 -12.69
N ARG A 3 -25.88 -17.97 -12.11
CA ARG A 3 -24.70 -18.28 -11.30
C ARG A 3 -25.14 -19.24 -10.16
N PRO A 4 -24.41 -20.34 -9.90
CA PRO A 4 -24.76 -21.24 -8.80
C PRO A 4 -24.72 -20.45 -7.46
N PRO A 5 -25.56 -20.83 -6.48
CA PRO A 5 -25.52 -20.23 -5.17
C PRO A 5 -24.13 -20.43 -4.59
N ALA A 6 -23.51 -19.34 -4.11
CA ALA A 6 -22.16 -19.36 -3.59
C ALA A 6 -22.12 -20.18 -2.29
N ASP A 7 -21.03 -20.91 -2.11
CA ASP A 7 -20.72 -21.64 -0.87
C ASP A 7 -20.55 -20.61 0.27
N PRO A 8 -21.33 -20.72 1.37
CA PRO A 8 -21.24 -19.80 2.50
C PRO A 8 -19.88 -19.84 3.23
N THR A 9 -19.02 -20.79 2.90
CA THR A 9 -17.68 -20.93 3.47
C THR A 9 -16.57 -20.21 2.69
N THR A 10 -16.87 -19.72 1.48
CA THR A 10 -15.89 -18.98 0.67
C THR A 10 -15.92 -17.50 1.04
N PRO A 11 -14.80 -16.89 1.45
CA PRO A 11 -14.71 -15.46 1.72
C PRO A 11 -15.16 -14.64 0.50
N ARG A 12 -15.79 -13.50 0.76
CA ARG A 12 -16.25 -12.56 -0.26
C ARG A 12 -15.89 -11.15 0.13
N PHE A 13 -15.49 -10.41 -0.88
CA PHE A 13 -15.31 -8.98 -0.76
C PHE A 13 -16.45 -8.27 -1.48
N SER A 14 -16.91 -7.15 -0.92
CA SER A 14 -17.85 -6.25 -1.58
C SER A 14 -17.48 -4.81 -1.23
N VAL A 15 -17.50 -3.94 -2.23
CA VAL A 15 -17.22 -2.52 -2.06
C VAL A 15 -18.54 -1.78 -1.85
N GLU A 16 -18.66 -1.03 -0.76
CA GLU A 16 -19.75 -0.11 -0.47
C GLU A 16 -19.19 1.31 -0.53
N HIS A 17 -19.73 2.15 -1.39
CA HIS A 17 -19.27 3.51 -1.63
C HIS A 17 -20.46 4.45 -1.85
N ASP A 18 -20.49 5.56 -1.09
CA ASP A 18 -21.67 6.44 -1.01
C ASP A 18 -21.59 7.66 -1.95
N THR A 19 -20.43 7.89 -2.59
CA THR A 19 -20.19 9.02 -3.49
C THR A 19 -19.58 8.54 -4.81
N GLU A 20 -19.61 9.37 -5.83
CA GLU A 20 -18.91 9.11 -7.09
C GLU A 20 -17.38 9.14 -6.84
N PRO A 21 -16.63 8.06 -7.16
CA PRO A 21 -15.18 8.05 -7.00
C PRO A 21 -14.49 8.89 -8.08
N GLY A 22 -13.22 9.23 -7.87
CA GLY A 22 -12.36 9.73 -8.93
C GLY A 22 -12.03 8.65 -9.98
N GLU A 23 -11.58 9.06 -11.16
CA GLU A 23 -11.13 8.15 -12.23
C GLU A 23 -9.89 7.35 -11.83
N THR A 24 -9.15 7.80 -10.81
CA THR A 24 -7.94 7.15 -10.28
C THR A 24 -8.17 6.58 -8.88
N LEU A 25 -7.82 5.30 -8.67
CA LEU A 25 -7.74 4.68 -7.36
C LEU A 25 -6.27 4.54 -6.92
N ILE A 26 -5.87 5.18 -5.82
CA ILE A 26 -4.57 4.97 -5.18
C ILE A 26 -4.75 4.02 -3.99
N ALA A 27 -4.12 2.85 -4.02
CA ALA A 27 -4.32 1.81 -3.02
C ALA A 27 -3.04 1.50 -2.21
N GLY A 28 -3.19 1.31 -0.90
CA GLY A 28 -2.13 0.83 -0.02
C GLY A 28 -2.62 -0.25 0.92
N PHE A 29 -1.89 -1.36 0.94
CA PHE A 29 -2.22 -2.55 1.72
C PHE A 29 -1.26 -2.75 2.89
N SER A 30 -1.79 -3.36 3.96
CA SER A 30 -0.97 -3.83 5.08
C SER A 30 -0.06 -4.97 4.62
N SER A 31 1.21 -4.64 4.35
CA SER A 31 2.24 -5.54 3.84
C SER A 31 3.58 -5.26 4.53
N PHE A 32 4.68 -5.82 4.03
CA PHE A 32 6.02 -5.65 4.62
C PHE A 32 6.40 -4.18 4.79
N GLY A 33 6.94 -3.86 5.97
CA GLY A 33 7.36 -2.50 6.32
C GLY A 33 6.22 -1.48 6.43
N LEU A 34 4.95 -1.89 6.22
CA LEU A 34 3.76 -1.03 6.21
C LEU A 34 3.88 0.23 5.33
N ALA A 35 4.85 0.25 4.39
CA ALA A 35 5.19 1.45 3.63
C ALA A 35 4.03 1.95 2.78
N GLY A 36 3.35 1.06 2.03
CA GLY A 36 2.20 1.42 1.21
C GLY A 36 1.02 1.90 2.05
N LEU A 37 0.71 1.18 3.15
CA LEU A 37 -0.34 1.60 4.08
C LEU A 37 -0.05 2.98 4.69
N THR A 38 1.18 3.19 5.16
CA THR A 38 1.59 4.49 5.74
C THR A 38 1.52 5.61 4.70
N ALA A 39 1.91 5.33 3.46
CA ALA A 39 1.84 6.31 2.38
C ALA A 39 0.40 6.74 2.09
N VAL A 40 -0.53 5.80 1.90
CA VAL A 40 -1.93 6.16 1.62
C VAL A 40 -2.64 6.79 2.82
N ASP A 41 -2.33 6.36 4.04
CA ASP A 41 -2.88 6.98 5.26
C ASP A 41 -2.41 8.45 5.37
N TYR A 42 -1.14 8.72 5.03
CA TYR A 42 -0.60 10.07 4.95
C TYR A 42 -1.26 10.91 3.85
N LEU A 43 -1.49 10.34 2.65
CA LEU A 43 -2.22 11.03 1.58
C LEU A 43 -3.63 11.44 2.02
N VAL A 44 -4.34 10.57 2.73
CA VAL A 44 -5.67 10.86 3.26
C VAL A 44 -5.64 12.05 4.22
N ASP A 45 -4.67 12.05 5.15
CA ASP A 45 -4.55 13.10 6.16
C ASP A 45 -4.12 14.45 5.56
N ASP A 46 -3.09 14.46 4.69
CA ASP A 46 -2.55 15.70 4.10
C ASP A 46 -3.51 16.35 3.10
N LEU A 47 -4.25 15.53 2.34
CA LEU A 47 -5.25 16.00 1.38
C LEU A 47 -6.63 16.27 2.01
N ASP A 48 -6.80 16.02 3.32
CA ASP A 48 -8.06 16.17 4.06
C ASP A 48 -9.24 15.42 3.40
N LEU A 49 -8.98 14.17 2.95
CA LEU A 49 -9.99 13.37 2.26
C LEU A 49 -11.03 12.83 3.25
N ALA A 50 -12.30 12.83 2.83
CA ALA A 50 -13.38 12.27 3.63
C ALA A 50 -13.53 10.76 3.39
N GLU A 51 -13.84 9.99 4.46
CA GLU A 51 -14.24 8.58 4.32
C GLU A 51 -15.59 8.52 3.60
N THR A 52 -15.64 7.85 2.45
CA THR A 52 -16.80 7.78 1.56
C THR A 52 -17.24 6.35 1.27
N GLY A 53 -16.51 5.36 1.77
CA GLY A 53 -16.85 3.97 1.57
C GLY A 53 -15.93 2.99 2.27
N HIS A 54 -16.24 1.71 2.13
CA HIS A 54 -15.44 0.65 2.72
C HIS A 54 -15.58 -0.67 1.95
N VAL A 55 -14.63 -1.58 2.18
CA VAL A 55 -14.71 -2.95 1.66
C VAL A 55 -15.11 -3.88 2.79
N ARG A 56 -16.21 -4.60 2.61
CA ARG A 56 -16.65 -5.67 3.51
C ARG A 56 -16.01 -6.99 3.15
N ILE A 57 -15.72 -7.77 4.18
CA ILE A 57 -15.19 -9.12 4.04
C ILE A 57 -16.13 -10.07 4.78
N ASP A 58 -16.86 -10.86 4.05
CA ASP A 58 -17.69 -11.95 4.62
C ASP A 58 -16.90 -13.26 4.62
N GLY A 59 -17.04 -14.06 5.67
CA GLY A 59 -16.39 -15.37 5.78
C GLY A 59 -14.92 -15.35 6.20
N ALA A 60 -14.37 -14.19 6.60
CA ALA A 60 -13.04 -14.06 7.20
C ALA A 60 -13.14 -13.64 8.69
N PRO A 61 -12.07 -13.84 9.48
CA PRO A 61 -12.03 -13.35 10.87
C PRO A 61 -12.23 -11.82 10.92
N SER A 62 -13.12 -11.38 11.82
CA SER A 62 -13.38 -9.96 12.00
C SER A 62 -12.19 -9.26 12.65
N ILE A 63 -11.73 -8.18 12.04
CA ILE A 63 -10.74 -7.26 12.58
C ILE A 63 -11.38 -5.88 12.57
N THR A 64 -11.38 -5.21 13.72
CA THR A 64 -12.02 -3.90 13.85
C THR A 64 -11.01 -2.90 14.42
N PRO A 65 -10.37 -2.09 13.57
CA PRO A 65 -9.57 -0.96 14.02
C PRO A 65 -10.44 0.05 14.78
N PHE A 66 -9.81 0.82 15.63
CA PHE A 66 -10.48 1.94 16.29
C PHE A 66 -9.52 3.13 16.49
N THR A 67 -10.06 4.33 16.47
CA THR A 67 -9.32 5.56 16.74
C THR A 67 -10.08 6.38 17.77
N LYS A 68 -9.40 6.80 18.83
CA LYS A 68 -10.01 7.55 19.95
C LYS A 68 -11.27 6.89 20.51
N GLY A 69 -11.30 5.55 20.55
CA GLY A 69 -12.43 4.76 21.06
C GLY A 69 -13.58 4.54 20.06
N THR A 70 -13.48 5.08 18.85
CA THR A 70 -14.48 4.88 17.79
C THR A 70 -14.04 3.77 16.85
N PRO A 71 -14.84 2.67 16.68
CA PRO A 71 -14.53 1.62 15.74
C PRO A 71 -14.71 2.08 14.29
N ARG A 72 -13.94 1.49 13.36
CA ARG A 72 -13.99 1.78 11.94
C ARG A 72 -13.79 0.52 11.11
N HIS A 73 -14.16 0.57 9.83
CA HIS A 73 -13.89 -0.53 8.90
C HIS A 73 -12.39 -0.67 8.63
N PRO A 74 -11.88 -1.91 8.49
CA PRO A 74 -10.46 -2.14 8.29
C PRO A 74 -9.96 -1.81 6.87
N ILE A 75 -10.85 -1.77 5.89
CA ILE A 75 -10.53 -1.36 4.51
C ILE A 75 -11.51 -0.25 4.15
N ARG A 76 -11.00 0.94 3.87
CA ARG A 76 -11.78 2.16 3.68
C ARG A 76 -11.42 2.86 2.39
N LEU A 77 -12.39 3.58 1.84
CA LEU A 77 -12.26 4.45 0.68
C LEU A 77 -12.43 5.91 1.10
N TYR A 78 -11.58 6.76 0.58
CA TYR A 78 -11.58 8.19 0.86
C TYR A 78 -11.58 8.95 -0.44
N THR A 79 -12.42 9.98 -0.52
CA THR A 79 -12.58 10.79 -1.75
C THR A 79 -12.80 12.25 -1.36
N ASP A 80 -12.38 13.16 -2.22
CA ASP A 80 -12.76 14.57 -2.20
C ASP A 80 -13.43 14.93 -3.51
N SER A 81 -14.56 15.61 -3.46
CA SER A 81 -15.33 16.03 -4.62
C SER A 81 -14.61 17.01 -5.57
N GLY A 82 -13.49 17.57 -5.14
CA GLY A 82 -12.66 18.49 -5.93
C GLY A 82 -11.45 17.82 -6.59
N ARG A 83 -11.22 16.53 -6.34
CA ARG A 83 -10.06 15.76 -6.82
C ARG A 83 -10.54 14.52 -7.56
N ASP A 84 -9.85 14.20 -8.63
CA ASP A 84 -10.13 13.02 -9.44
C ASP A 84 -9.40 11.78 -8.95
N VAL A 85 -9.29 11.68 -7.61
CA VAL A 85 -8.57 10.60 -6.90
C VAL A 85 -9.40 10.05 -5.77
N THR A 86 -9.49 8.72 -5.72
CA THR A 86 -9.98 7.95 -4.57
C THR A 86 -8.81 7.21 -3.93
N VAL A 87 -8.71 7.23 -2.61
CA VAL A 87 -7.65 6.54 -1.86
C VAL A 87 -8.23 5.35 -1.10
N LEU A 88 -7.65 4.16 -1.30
CA LEU A 88 -7.98 2.94 -0.55
C LEU A 88 -6.93 2.66 0.51
N VAL A 89 -7.35 2.66 1.76
CA VAL A 89 -6.53 2.35 2.93
C VAL A 89 -6.93 0.98 3.47
N ALA A 90 -6.06 -0.03 3.34
CA ALA A 90 -6.32 -1.40 3.81
C ALA A 90 -5.44 -1.74 5.02
N GLU A 91 -5.95 -1.50 6.23
CA GLU A 91 -5.28 -1.84 7.50
C GLU A 91 -5.33 -3.35 7.79
N GLN A 92 -6.34 -4.03 7.29
CA GLN A 92 -6.41 -5.48 7.42
C GLN A 92 -5.43 -6.15 6.46
N PHE A 93 -4.57 -7.02 7.01
CA PHE A 93 -3.77 -7.90 6.18
C PHE A 93 -4.66 -8.82 5.37
N VAL A 94 -4.50 -8.80 4.04
CA VAL A 94 -5.17 -9.70 3.11
C VAL A 94 -4.21 -10.83 2.76
N PRO A 95 -4.45 -12.06 3.23
CA PRO A 95 -3.60 -13.19 2.88
C PRO A 95 -3.49 -13.38 1.37
N PRO A 96 -2.34 -13.81 0.82
CA PRO A 96 -2.15 -13.96 -0.62
C PRO A 96 -3.26 -14.76 -1.33
N PHE A 97 -3.76 -15.81 -0.71
CA PHE A 97 -4.84 -16.65 -1.28
C PHE A 97 -6.22 -15.96 -1.34
N LEU A 98 -6.39 -14.78 -0.72
CA LEU A 98 -7.58 -13.94 -0.84
C LEU A 98 -7.36 -12.75 -1.79
N GLY A 99 -6.15 -12.56 -2.27
CA GLY A 99 -5.79 -11.42 -3.13
C GLY A 99 -6.60 -11.37 -4.42
N GLU A 100 -6.82 -12.53 -5.05
CA GLU A 100 -7.63 -12.65 -6.26
C GLU A 100 -9.10 -12.26 -6.03
N LEU A 101 -9.69 -12.68 -4.90
CA LEU A 101 -11.08 -12.35 -4.56
C LEU A 101 -11.25 -10.86 -4.26
N LEU A 102 -10.26 -10.23 -3.64
CA LEU A 102 -10.27 -8.78 -3.44
C LEU A 102 -10.11 -8.05 -4.77
N ALA A 103 -9.21 -8.51 -5.64
CA ALA A 103 -9.00 -7.94 -6.96
C ALA A 103 -10.28 -8.01 -7.82
N ASP A 104 -10.99 -9.15 -7.80
CA ASP A 104 -12.28 -9.28 -8.49
C ASP A 104 -13.31 -8.26 -7.99
N ALA A 105 -13.44 -8.11 -6.67
CA ALA A 105 -14.40 -7.16 -6.10
C ALA A 105 -14.06 -5.70 -6.41
N LEU A 106 -12.77 -5.35 -6.41
CA LEU A 106 -12.30 -4.02 -6.79
C LEU A 106 -12.50 -3.77 -8.28
N LEU A 107 -12.23 -4.76 -9.14
CA LEU A 107 -12.47 -4.65 -10.59
C LEU A 107 -13.96 -4.45 -10.90
N ASP A 108 -14.85 -5.30 -10.32
CA ASP A 108 -16.29 -5.13 -10.47
C ASP A 108 -16.75 -3.71 -10.07
N TRP A 109 -16.13 -3.15 -9.01
CA TRP A 109 -16.44 -1.81 -8.52
C TRP A 109 -15.87 -0.71 -9.44
N THR A 110 -14.64 -0.84 -9.92
CA THR A 110 -14.02 0.15 -10.84
C THR A 110 -14.80 0.25 -12.14
N GLU A 111 -15.18 -0.90 -12.75
CA GLU A 111 -15.98 -0.93 -13.96
C GLU A 111 -17.37 -0.29 -13.77
N ALA A 112 -18.02 -0.55 -12.61
CA ALA A 112 -19.34 -0.01 -12.32
C ALA A 112 -19.34 1.50 -12.06
N ASN A 113 -18.21 2.08 -11.68
CA ASN A 113 -18.10 3.48 -11.22
C ASN A 113 -17.18 4.36 -12.10
N GLY A 114 -16.70 3.85 -13.23
CA GLY A 114 -15.89 4.64 -14.17
C GLY A 114 -14.48 4.95 -13.68
N VAL A 115 -13.92 4.13 -12.78
CA VAL A 115 -12.51 4.23 -12.40
C VAL A 115 -11.67 3.64 -13.54
N GLU A 116 -10.77 4.42 -14.09
CA GLU A 116 -9.99 4.06 -15.30
C GLU A 116 -8.64 3.44 -14.96
N GLU A 117 -8.10 3.74 -13.76
CA GLU A 117 -6.78 3.24 -13.36
C GLU A 117 -6.62 3.00 -11.86
N ILE A 118 -5.69 2.10 -11.52
CA ILE A 118 -5.27 1.82 -10.14
C ILE A 118 -3.77 2.00 -10.00
N ALA A 119 -3.35 2.82 -9.02
CA ALA A 119 -1.98 2.91 -8.56
C ALA A 119 -1.84 2.22 -7.20
N ILE A 120 -0.97 1.23 -7.09
CA ILE A 120 -0.76 0.49 -5.85
C ILE A 120 0.59 0.90 -5.27
N LEU A 121 0.60 1.35 -4.01
CA LEU A 121 1.81 1.70 -3.28
C LEU A 121 2.22 0.51 -2.40
N ALA A 122 3.44 -0.03 -2.58
CA ALA A 122 3.86 -1.26 -1.92
C ALA A 122 5.33 -1.24 -1.45
N GLY A 123 5.58 -1.85 -0.29
CA GLY A 123 6.92 -2.19 0.16
C GLY A 123 7.28 -3.63 -0.19
N VAL A 124 8.51 -3.87 -0.66
CA VAL A 124 9.01 -5.22 -0.96
C VAL A 124 10.25 -5.55 -0.12
N PRO A 125 10.26 -6.72 0.58
CA PRO A 125 11.36 -7.09 1.47
C PRO A 125 12.51 -7.72 0.69
N VAL A 126 13.21 -6.94 -0.13
CA VAL A 126 14.38 -7.39 -0.86
C VAL A 126 15.66 -6.95 -0.17
N ALA A 127 16.71 -7.76 -0.25
CA ALA A 127 18.03 -7.35 0.22
C ALA A 127 18.56 -6.22 -0.69
N HIS A 128 18.88 -5.08 -0.11
CA HIS A 128 19.25 -3.89 -0.86
C HIS A 128 20.33 -3.08 -0.12
N GLY A 129 21.13 -2.35 -0.90
CA GLY A 129 22.04 -1.34 -0.40
C GLY A 129 21.43 0.07 -0.46
N PRO A 130 22.13 1.08 0.04
CA PRO A 130 21.64 2.46 0.05
C PRO A 130 21.25 3.00 -1.35
N ASP A 131 21.95 2.57 -2.40
CA ASP A 131 21.71 3.03 -3.77
C ASP A 131 20.36 2.53 -4.35
N ALA A 132 19.76 1.50 -3.74
CA ALA A 132 18.45 0.97 -4.13
C ALA A 132 17.27 1.59 -3.37
N HIS A 133 17.51 2.59 -2.52
CA HIS A 133 16.47 3.32 -1.80
C HIS A 133 15.72 4.28 -2.73
N ARG A 134 14.97 3.71 -3.67
CA ARG A 134 14.11 4.44 -4.61
C ARG A 134 12.87 3.63 -4.93
N THR A 135 11.89 4.26 -5.56
CA THR A 135 10.70 3.58 -6.05
C THR A 135 10.94 3.03 -7.45
N PHE A 136 10.38 1.86 -7.72
CA PHE A 136 10.33 1.21 -9.03
C PHE A 136 8.87 1.00 -9.43
N HIS A 137 8.60 0.80 -10.72
CA HIS A 137 7.27 0.44 -11.19
C HIS A 137 7.20 -0.96 -11.80
N VAL A 138 6.03 -1.59 -11.67
CA VAL A 138 5.55 -2.72 -12.47
C VAL A 138 4.16 -2.32 -12.94
N ALA A 139 3.94 -2.18 -14.25
CA ALA A 139 2.70 -1.60 -14.74
C ALA A 139 2.24 -2.27 -16.04
N THR A 140 0.92 -2.26 -16.27
CA THR A 140 0.31 -2.60 -17.57
C THR A 140 0.73 -1.61 -18.65
N GLU A 141 0.61 -2.02 -19.91
CA GLU A 141 1.03 -1.18 -21.04
C GLU A 141 0.23 0.14 -21.08
N ASP A 142 -1.08 0.06 -20.87
CA ASP A 142 -1.97 1.20 -20.86
C ASP A 142 -1.63 2.20 -19.76
N TYR A 143 -1.40 1.72 -18.54
CA TYR A 143 -0.98 2.56 -17.42
C TYR A 143 0.37 3.24 -17.70
N ARG A 144 1.35 2.48 -18.21
CA ARG A 144 2.67 3.00 -18.53
C ARG A 144 2.59 4.10 -19.59
N ALA A 145 1.83 3.86 -20.66
CA ALA A 145 1.63 4.83 -21.72
C ALA A 145 0.94 6.11 -21.23
N ALA A 146 -0.02 5.98 -20.30
CA ALA A 146 -0.77 7.12 -19.76
C ALA A 146 0.03 7.96 -18.74
N ARG A 147 0.88 7.32 -17.92
CA ARG A 147 1.45 7.95 -16.71
C ARG A 147 2.96 7.98 -16.62
N LEU A 148 3.67 7.09 -17.32
CA LEU A 148 5.11 6.90 -17.11
C LEU A 148 5.96 7.26 -18.34
N ASP A 149 5.51 6.97 -19.56
CA ASP A 149 6.34 7.14 -20.77
C ASP A 149 6.75 8.62 -21.01
N ASP A 150 5.85 9.56 -20.74
CA ASP A 150 6.10 11.02 -20.80
C ASP A 150 6.03 11.69 -19.40
N GLY A 151 6.00 10.88 -18.34
CA GLY A 151 5.82 11.30 -16.94
C GLY A 151 7.13 11.37 -16.14
N PRO A 152 7.04 11.27 -14.79
CA PRO A 152 8.21 11.28 -13.93
C PRO A 152 9.08 10.05 -14.13
N ASP A 153 10.40 10.22 -13.92
CA ASP A 153 11.39 9.14 -14.04
C ASP A 153 11.30 8.15 -12.85
N VAL A 154 10.37 7.21 -12.95
CA VAL A 154 10.26 6.07 -12.04
C VAL A 154 10.77 4.84 -12.80
N PRO A 155 11.93 4.26 -12.45
CA PRO A 155 12.50 3.16 -13.20
C PRO A 155 11.65 1.88 -13.10
N ALA A 156 11.66 1.08 -14.16
CA ALA A 156 11.03 -0.24 -14.13
C ALA A 156 11.77 -1.20 -13.18
N MET A 157 11.04 -2.06 -12.49
CA MET A 157 11.63 -3.18 -11.77
C MET A 157 12.08 -4.24 -12.78
N GLU A 158 13.34 -4.65 -12.72
CA GLU A 158 13.92 -5.54 -13.76
C GLU A 158 13.25 -6.91 -13.82
N SER A 159 13.00 -7.52 -12.66
CA SER A 159 12.35 -8.83 -12.55
C SER A 159 11.94 -9.12 -11.11
N GLY A 160 10.93 -9.96 -10.93
CA GLY A 160 10.46 -10.39 -9.62
C GLY A 160 9.11 -11.08 -9.69
N PHE A 161 8.53 -11.28 -8.52
CA PHE A 161 7.19 -11.79 -8.36
C PHE A 161 6.44 -10.87 -7.39
N LEU A 162 5.21 -10.55 -7.73
CA LEU A 162 4.24 -9.94 -6.83
C LEU A 162 3.29 -11.02 -6.34
N ASP A 163 2.69 -10.83 -5.18
CA ASP A 163 1.72 -11.75 -4.60
C ASP A 163 0.50 -11.01 -4.03
N GLY A 164 -0.49 -11.77 -3.57
CA GLY A 164 -1.66 -11.25 -2.90
C GLY A 164 -2.47 -10.26 -3.75
N ALA A 165 -2.95 -9.20 -3.11
CA ALA A 165 -3.77 -8.17 -3.76
C ALA A 165 -3.02 -7.44 -4.90
N ASN A 166 -1.71 -7.19 -4.71
CA ASN A 166 -0.89 -6.51 -5.71
C ASN A 166 -0.82 -7.32 -7.02
N ALA A 167 -0.59 -8.65 -6.91
CA ALA A 167 -0.56 -9.53 -8.06
C ALA A 167 -1.95 -9.67 -8.70
N GLY A 168 -2.99 -9.88 -7.90
CA GLY A 168 -4.35 -10.06 -8.40
C GLY A 168 -4.84 -8.85 -9.18
N LEU A 169 -4.61 -7.63 -8.69
CA LEU A 169 -5.00 -6.41 -9.40
C LEU A 169 -4.21 -6.22 -10.69
N LEU A 170 -2.89 -6.46 -10.66
CA LEU A 170 -2.07 -6.35 -11.86
C LEU A 170 -2.46 -7.40 -12.92
N GLU A 171 -2.75 -8.64 -12.51
CA GLU A 171 -3.21 -9.70 -13.40
C GLU A 171 -4.54 -9.33 -14.08
N ARG A 172 -5.51 -8.78 -13.31
CA ARG A 172 -6.78 -8.29 -13.87
C ARG A 172 -6.59 -7.14 -14.85
N GLY A 173 -5.62 -6.25 -14.60
CA GLY A 173 -5.26 -5.18 -15.53
C GLY A 173 -4.70 -5.69 -16.87
N LEU A 174 -4.13 -6.91 -16.94
CA LEU A 174 -3.65 -7.50 -18.20
C LEU A 174 -4.79 -7.89 -19.14
N ASP A 175 -5.96 -8.24 -18.60
CA ASP A 175 -7.10 -8.78 -19.35
C ASP A 175 -8.31 -7.81 -19.38
N SER A 176 -8.15 -6.58 -18.92
CA SER A 176 -9.19 -5.54 -18.88
C SER A 176 -8.67 -4.20 -19.39
N PRO A 177 -9.55 -3.22 -19.69
CA PRO A 177 -9.12 -1.87 -20.04
C PRO A 177 -8.62 -1.05 -18.83
N LEU A 178 -8.65 -1.60 -17.61
CA LEU A 178 -8.19 -0.93 -16.41
C LEU A 178 -6.66 -0.80 -16.43
N GLY A 179 -6.16 0.42 -16.40
CA GLY A 179 -4.73 0.68 -16.21
C GLY A 179 -4.28 0.30 -14.79
N VAL A 180 -3.25 -0.53 -14.61
CA VAL A 180 -2.75 -0.88 -13.29
C VAL A 180 -1.24 -0.63 -13.19
N GLY A 181 -0.85 0.20 -12.21
CA GLY A 181 0.54 0.44 -11.84
C GLY A 181 0.81 0.04 -10.39
N VAL A 182 1.88 -0.73 -10.16
CA VAL A 182 2.38 -1.07 -8.82
C VAL A 182 3.70 -0.36 -8.60
N PHE A 183 3.74 0.54 -7.63
CA PHE A 183 4.93 1.26 -7.23
C PHE A 183 5.55 0.58 -6.03
N VAL A 184 6.72 -0.02 -6.25
CA VAL A 184 7.42 -0.81 -5.23
C VAL A 184 8.68 -0.10 -4.76
N THR A 185 8.89 -0.11 -3.45
CA THR A 185 10.15 0.36 -2.85
C THR A 185 10.71 -0.71 -1.92
N PRO A 186 12.04 -0.92 -1.89
CA PRO A 186 12.67 -1.80 -0.91
C PRO A 186 12.38 -1.35 0.51
N VAL A 187 12.06 -2.32 1.39
CA VAL A 187 11.73 -2.05 2.80
C VAL A 187 12.48 -2.96 3.76
N HIS A 188 12.65 -2.48 4.99
CA HIS A 188 13.09 -3.27 6.13
C HIS A 188 11.87 -3.99 6.73
N ALA A 189 11.76 -5.30 6.51
CA ALA A 189 10.56 -6.07 6.83
C ALA A 189 10.21 -6.18 8.34
N GLN A 190 11.16 -5.89 9.23
CA GLN A 190 11.04 -6.14 10.68
C GLN A 190 10.35 -5.01 11.45
N ALA A 191 10.16 -3.83 10.85
CA ALA A 191 9.56 -2.65 11.47
C ALA A 191 8.87 -1.79 10.40
N PRO A 192 7.96 -0.88 10.80
CA PRO A 192 7.43 0.12 9.88
C PRO A 192 8.56 0.95 9.26
N ASP A 193 8.60 0.99 7.93
CA ASP A 193 9.62 1.72 7.15
C ASP A 193 9.02 3.04 6.64
N VAL A 194 9.12 4.08 7.47
CA VAL A 194 8.56 5.40 7.15
C VAL A 194 9.35 6.08 6.02
N ASP A 195 10.65 5.84 5.91
CA ASP A 195 11.45 6.36 4.79
C ASP A 195 10.97 5.79 3.44
N ALA A 196 10.55 4.52 3.45
CA ALA A 196 9.92 3.90 2.28
C ALA A 196 8.55 4.52 1.97
N ALA A 197 7.76 4.84 2.98
CA ALA A 197 6.49 5.53 2.79
C ALA A 197 6.68 6.93 2.19
N VAL A 198 7.68 7.70 2.62
CA VAL A 198 8.03 9.00 2.02
C VAL A 198 8.29 8.85 0.52
N ARG A 199 9.12 7.87 0.12
CA ARG A 199 9.42 7.63 -1.30
C ARG A 199 8.16 7.31 -2.13
N LEU A 200 7.21 6.57 -1.56
CA LEU A 200 5.95 6.25 -2.21
C LEU A 200 5.02 7.47 -2.32
N VAL A 201 4.95 8.30 -1.28
CA VAL A 201 4.22 9.59 -1.30
C VAL A 201 4.79 10.51 -2.37
N ASP A 202 6.12 10.69 -2.42
CA ASP A 202 6.79 11.51 -3.44
C ASP A 202 6.50 11.01 -4.85
N THR A 203 6.49 9.67 -5.02
CA THR A 203 6.17 9.04 -6.31
C THR A 203 4.73 9.31 -6.72
N ALA A 204 3.76 9.09 -5.82
CA ALA A 204 2.35 9.37 -6.10
C ALA A 204 2.11 10.85 -6.40
N ASN A 205 2.74 11.74 -5.63
CA ASN A 205 2.66 13.19 -5.84
C ASN A 205 3.22 13.60 -7.21
N ALA A 206 4.35 13.01 -7.62
CA ALA A 206 4.96 13.30 -8.92
C ALA A 206 4.13 12.82 -10.11
N ILE A 207 3.41 11.69 -9.97
CA ILE A 207 2.60 11.10 -11.05
C ILE A 207 1.26 11.82 -11.19
N TYR A 208 0.64 12.20 -10.08
CA TYR A 208 -0.74 12.71 -10.04
C TYR A 208 -0.86 14.20 -9.70
N ASP A 209 0.26 14.89 -9.48
CA ASP A 209 0.29 16.32 -9.10
C ASP A 209 -0.65 16.63 -7.91
N LEU A 210 -0.58 15.79 -6.86
CA LEU A 210 -1.51 15.86 -5.73
C LEU A 210 -1.34 17.12 -4.88
N GLY A 211 -0.17 17.75 -4.93
CA GLY A 211 0.18 18.92 -4.12
C GLY A 211 0.43 18.59 -2.65
N VAL A 212 0.84 17.35 -2.36
CA VAL A 212 1.12 16.86 -1.00
C VAL A 212 2.44 17.42 -0.47
N ASP A 213 2.44 17.89 0.78
CA ASP A 213 3.66 18.27 1.49
C ASP A 213 4.23 17.07 2.26
N ALA A 214 5.25 16.42 1.72
CA ALA A 214 5.92 15.28 2.37
C ALA A 214 6.83 15.67 3.55
N ALA A 215 7.13 16.96 3.78
CA ALA A 215 8.08 17.40 4.80
C ALA A 215 7.72 16.96 6.24
N PRO A 216 6.45 16.95 6.70
CA PRO A 216 6.08 16.40 8.00
C PRO A 216 6.38 14.90 8.13
N LEU A 217 6.09 14.11 7.09
CA LEU A 217 6.37 12.67 7.07
C LEU A 217 7.87 12.39 7.08
N GLU A 218 8.66 13.15 6.33
CA GLU A 218 10.11 13.08 6.37
C GLU A 218 10.69 13.42 7.75
N ALA A 219 10.11 14.46 8.42
CA ALA A 219 10.54 14.82 9.77
C ALA A 219 10.26 13.68 10.75
N PHE A 220 9.11 13.03 10.64
CA PHE A 220 8.77 11.86 11.44
C PHE A 220 9.69 10.68 11.14
N ALA A 221 9.99 10.39 9.87
CA ALA A 221 10.95 9.35 9.48
C ALA A 221 12.33 9.57 10.12
N ARG A 222 12.83 10.81 10.08
CA ARG A 222 14.10 11.18 10.73
C ARG A 222 14.08 10.98 12.24
N GLU A 223 12.96 11.27 12.90
CA GLU A 223 12.82 11.04 14.35
C GLU A 223 12.82 9.55 14.70
N ILE A 224 12.07 8.74 13.94
CA ILE A 224 12.05 7.28 14.11
C ILE A 224 13.44 6.69 13.95
N ARG A 225 14.18 7.09 12.91
CA ARG A 225 15.55 6.60 12.65
C ARG A 225 16.48 6.91 13.83
N ARG A 226 16.49 8.15 14.34
CA ARG A 226 17.28 8.50 15.52
C ARG A 226 16.95 7.66 16.74
N ARG A 227 15.68 7.37 16.97
CA ARG A 227 15.27 6.50 18.09
C ARG A 227 15.78 5.08 17.96
N TYR A 228 15.83 4.52 16.73
CA TYR A 228 16.41 3.21 16.49
C TYR A 228 17.93 3.21 16.66
N GLU A 229 18.63 4.24 16.21
CA GLU A 229 20.07 4.42 16.42
C GLU A 229 20.40 4.49 17.92
N ASP A 230 19.71 5.36 18.68
CA ASP A 230 19.85 5.48 20.14
C ASP A 230 19.57 4.14 20.87
N LEU A 231 18.60 3.36 20.38
CA LEU A 231 18.28 2.04 20.97
C LEU A 231 19.39 1.03 20.67
N ALA A 232 19.90 1.01 19.45
CA ALA A 232 20.99 0.12 19.06
C ALA A 232 22.26 0.40 19.89
N GLU A 233 22.65 1.66 20.05
CA GLU A 233 23.78 2.08 20.89
C GLU A 233 23.60 1.61 22.35
N ARG A 234 22.40 1.75 22.92
CA ARG A 234 22.13 1.29 24.30
C ARG A 234 22.15 -0.23 24.45
N ILE A 235 21.84 -0.98 23.40
CA ILE A 235 21.93 -2.44 23.41
C ILE A 235 23.40 -2.84 23.36
N GLU A 236 24.21 -2.23 22.48
CA GLU A 236 25.65 -2.48 22.38
C GLU A 236 26.38 -2.15 23.69
N GLU A 237 26.04 -1.03 24.34
CA GLU A 237 26.60 -0.65 25.65
C GLU A 237 26.21 -1.62 26.79
N ARG A 238 25.12 -2.39 26.63
CA ARG A 238 24.65 -3.36 27.63
C ARG A 238 25.15 -4.78 27.40
N GLU A 239 25.70 -5.12 26.25
CA GLU A 239 26.42 -6.37 26.08
C GLU A 239 27.71 -6.32 26.88
N PRO A 240 27.84 -7.08 27.97
CA PRO A 240 29.07 -7.02 28.77
C PRO A 240 30.22 -7.62 27.96
N GLU A 241 31.33 -6.90 27.87
CA GLU A 241 32.64 -7.45 27.54
C GLU A 241 32.97 -8.55 28.55
N GLY A 242 32.53 -9.78 28.31
CA GLY A 242 32.75 -10.80 29.29
C GLY A 242 32.18 -12.15 28.97
N SER A 243 32.79 -12.89 28.07
CA SER A 243 32.83 -14.35 28.16
C SER A 243 33.87 -15.00 27.22
N TYR A 244 35.08 -14.50 27.19
CA TYR A 244 36.22 -15.22 26.59
C TYR A 244 37.28 -15.60 27.60
N ASP A 245 36.93 -15.83 28.87
CA ASP A 245 37.93 -16.28 29.81
C ASP A 245 37.39 -17.31 30.84
N ARG A 246 36.97 -18.48 30.38
CA ARG A 246 36.85 -19.69 31.22
C ARG A 246 36.75 -20.96 30.36
N MET A 247 37.82 -21.30 29.68
CA MET A 247 38.00 -22.68 29.25
C MET A 247 39.47 -23.01 29.05
N TYR A 248 40.27 -22.87 30.11
CA TYR A 248 41.56 -23.60 30.30
C TYR A 248 41.86 -23.63 31.79
N MET A 249 41.37 -24.68 32.46
CA MET A 249 42.03 -25.43 33.57
C MET A 249 41.47 -26.82 33.58
#